data_34f7a0e94107624a1c27f5d776fed3f4
#
_entry.id   34f7a0e94107624a1c27f5d776fed3f4
#
_cell.length_a   1.000
_cell.length_b   1.000
_cell.length_c   1.000
_cell.angle_alpha   90.00
_cell.angle_beta   90.00
_cell.angle_gamma   90.00
#
_symmetry.space_group_name_H-M   'P 1'
#
loop_
_entity.id
_entity.type
_entity.pdbx_description
1 polymer ?
#
loop_
_entity_poly.entity_id
_entity_poly.type
_entity_poly.pdbx_seq_one_letter_code
_entity_poly.pdbx_strand_id
1 'polypeptide(L)'
;RIAEEEKLKQLKKKKDKEKKKKEAERKRKEEEKLKAKEAERKRKEEEKKLKEKALQEELETEQLEYDQSEILKFTSLIINSIESKFNKINLKEGLSCKILIRMIEGGTVIESNIVESSGDATFDQRAEKAVRRASPLPVPTESRLFNKMRMIRITFEP
;
A
#
# COMPACT_ATOMS: atom_id res chain seq x y z
N ARG A 1 -80.05 -12.98 36.56
CA ARG A 1 -79.30 -14.02 35.75
C ARG A 1 -78.70 -13.38 34.48
N ILE A 2 -79.46 -12.64 33.71
CA ILE A 2 -78.99 -11.99 32.44
C ILE A 2 -77.94 -10.93 32.72
N ALA A 3 -78.09 -10.11 33.79
CA ALA A 3 -77.14 -9.10 34.18
C ALA A 3 -75.81 -9.66 34.69
N GLU A 4 -75.80 -10.87 35.30
CA GLU A 4 -74.56 -11.56 35.71
C GLU A 4 -73.82 -12.14 34.53
N GLU A 5 -74.50 -12.71 33.54
CA GLU A 5 -73.88 -13.21 32.33
C GLU A 5 -73.25 -12.09 31.49
N GLU A 6 -73.89 -10.94 31.40
CA GLU A 6 -73.36 -9.78 30.71
C GLU A 6 -72.11 -9.21 31.42
N LYS A 7 -72.09 -9.13 32.73
CA LYS A 7 -70.95 -8.74 33.53
C LYS A 7 -69.76 -9.73 33.32
N LEU A 8 -70.06 -11.02 33.32
CA LEU A 8 -69.05 -12.04 33.10
C LEU A 8 -68.46 -11.98 31.69
N LYS A 9 -69.28 -11.75 30.66
CA LYS A 9 -68.84 -11.53 29.28
C LYS A 9 -67.97 -10.25 29.13
N GLN A 10 -68.34 -9.18 29.79
CA GLN A 10 -67.57 -7.93 29.79
C GLN A 10 -66.20 -8.11 30.49
N LEU A 11 -66.17 -8.84 31.60
CA LEU A 11 -64.96 -9.12 32.34
C LEU A 11 -63.98 -10.02 31.53
N LYS A 12 -64.49 -11.01 30.82
CA LYS A 12 -63.73 -11.84 29.90
C LYS A 12 -63.17 -11.03 28.75
N LYS A 13 -63.96 -10.21 28.11
CA LYS A 13 -63.52 -9.31 27.05
C LYS A 13 -62.45 -8.31 27.53
N LYS A 14 -62.53 -7.77 28.74
CA LYS A 14 -61.53 -6.89 29.33
C LYS A 14 -60.19 -7.65 29.57
N LYS A 15 -60.26 -8.82 30.16
CA LYS A 15 -59.09 -9.68 30.39
C LYS A 15 -58.39 -10.09 29.08
N ASP A 16 -59.15 -10.46 28.06
CA ASP A 16 -58.61 -10.84 26.76
C ASP A 16 -57.97 -9.64 26.05
N LYS A 17 -58.56 -8.44 26.12
CA LYS A 17 -57.94 -7.21 25.61
C LYS A 17 -56.64 -6.86 26.35
N GLU A 18 -56.63 -7.00 27.67
CA GLU A 18 -55.44 -6.71 28.47
C GLU A 18 -54.31 -7.71 28.19
N LYS A 19 -54.67 -9.00 28.04
CA LYS A 19 -53.72 -10.06 27.70
C LYS A 19 -53.10 -9.83 26.32
N LYS A 20 -53.92 -9.46 25.32
CA LYS A 20 -53.44 -9.11 23.98
C LYS A 20 -52.56 -7.87 23.97
N LYS A 21 -52.89 -6.85 24.79
CA LYS A 21 -52.05 -5.66 24.91
C LYS A 21 -50.69 -6.00 25.54
N LYS A 22 -50.64 -6.77 26.60
CA LYS A 22 -49.40 -7.19 27.26
C LYS A 22 -48.53 -8.06 26.36
N GLU A 23 -49.16 -8.93 25.57
CA GLU A 23 -48.42 -9.75 24.60
C GLU A 23 -47.87 -8.94 23.44
N ALA A 24 -48.64 -8.01 22.92
CA ALA A 24 -48.17 -7.10 21.86
C ALA A 24 -47.05 -6.20 22.34
N GLU A 25 -47.11 -5.68 23.55
CA GLU A 25 -46.04 -4.87 24.14
C GLU A 25 -44.77 -5.68 24.39
N ARG A 26 -44.92 -6.93 24.85
CA ARG A 26 -43.77 -7.84 25.00
C ARG A 26 -43.07 -8.12 23.67
N LYS A 27 -43.85 -8.43 22.63
CA LYS A 27 -43.32 -8.65 21.27
C LYS A 27 -42.61 -7.43 20.74
N ARG A 28 -43.17 -6.24 20.92
CA ARG A 28 -42.50 -4.98 20.51
C ARG A 28 -41.18 -4.75 21.22
N LYS A 29 -41.13 -4.95 22.54
CA LYS A 29 -39.90 -4.82 23.33
C LYS A 29 -38.85 -5.86 22.94
N GLU A 30 -39.26 -7.05 22.59
CA GLU A 30 -38.37 -8.12 22.14
C GLU A 30 -37.79 -7.81 20.74
N GLU A 31 -38.65 -7.35 19.85
CA GLU A 31 -38.23 -6.91 18.50
C GLU A 31 -37.26 -5.71 18.56
N GLU A 32 -37.55 -4.74 19.42
CA GLU A 32 -36.68 -3.57 19.63
C GLU A 32 -35.30 -3.97 20.18
N LYS A 33 -35.28 -4.89 21.17
CA LYS A 33 -34.01 -5.44 21.68
C LYS A 33 -33.21 -6.20 20.61
N LEU A 34 -33.90 -6.93 19.75
CA LEU A 34 -33.27 -7.68 18.68
C LEU A 34 -32.65 -6.74 17.65
N LYS A 35 -33.40 -5.72 17.25
CA LYS A 35 -32.91 -4.65 16.32
C LYS A 35 -31.73 -3.89 16.93
N ALA A 36 -31.79 -3.57 18.21
CA ALA A 36 -30.69 -2.89 18.90
C ALA A 36 -29.41 -3.75 18.94
N LYS A 37 -29.55 -5.06 19.25
CA LYS A 37 -28.42 -6.00 19.23
C LYS A 37 -27.83 -6.18 17.83
N GLU A 38 -28.67 -6.24 16.82
CA GLU A 38 -28.22 -6.36 15.44
C GLU A 38 -27.49 -5.09 14.98
N ALA A 39 -28.02 -3.91 15.32
CA ALA A 39 -27.39 -2.63 15.02
C ALA A 39 -26.03 -2.51 15.73
N GLU A 40 -25.93 -2.91 16.99
CA GLU A 40 -24.68 -2.91 17.73
C GLU A 40 -23.65 -3.86 17.12
N ARG A 41 -24.09 -5.05 16.71
CA ARG A 41 -23.21 -6.03 16.04
C ARG A 41 -22.67 -5.48 14.73
N LYS A 42 -23.54 -4.86 13.90
CA LYS A 42 -23.14 -4.23 12.64
C LYS A 42 -22.13 -3.10 12.88
N ARG A 43 -22.38 -2.25 13.86
CA ARG A 43 -21.43 -1.15 14.20
C ARG A 43 -20.06 -1.69 14.63
N LYS A 44 -20.04 -2.73 15.48
CA LYS A 44 -18.78 -3.35 15.92
C LYS A 44 -18.02 -4.01 14.76
N GLU A 45 -18.74 -4.65 13.85
CA GLU A 45 -18.14 -5.27 12.66
C GLU A 45 -17.58 -4.21 11.71
N GLU A 46 -18.32 -3.12 11.52
CA GLU A 46 -17.87 -2.00 10.67
C GLU A 46 -16.66 -1.28 11.27
N GLU A 47 -16.67 -1.04 12.58
CA GLU A 47 -15.51 -0.48 13.30
C GLU A 47 -14.28 -1.38 13.20
N LYS A 48 -14.48 -2.70 13.32
CA LYS A 48 -13.39 -3.67 13.17
C LYS A 48 -12.80 -3.64 11.76
N LYS A 49 -13.64 -3.64 10.73
CA LYS A 49 -13.20 -3.54 9.33
C LYS A 49 -12.44 -2.25 9.05
N LEU A 50 -12.91 -1.15 9.63
CA LEU A 50 -12.25 0.15 9.48
C LEU A 50 -10.86 0.16 10.13
N LYS A 51 -10.74 -0.41 11.33
CA LYS A 51 -9.44 -0.56 12.01
C LYS A 51 -8.48 -1.46 11.26
N GLU A 52 -8.96 -2.59 10.75
CA GLU A 52 -8.15 -3.51 9.95
C GLU A 52 -7.65 -2.83 8.66
N LYS A 53 -8.53 -2.09 7.99
CA LYS A 53 -8.16 -1.33 6.79
C LYS A 53 -7.14 -0.24 7.08
N ALA A 54 -7.32 0.52 8.15
CA ALA A 54 -6.38 1.56 8.56
C ALA A 54 -5.00 0.98 8.89
N LEU A 55 -4.95 -0.15 9.60
CA LEU A 55 -3.71 -0.85 9.92
C LEU A 55 -3.02 -1.35 8.64
N GLN A 56 -3.79 -1.88 7.69
CA GLN A 56 -3.24 -2.35 6.42
C GLN A 56 -2.64 -1.20 5.61
N GLU A 57 -3.33 -0.06 5.53
CA GLU A 57 -2.84 1.15 4.84
C GLU A 57 -1.56 1.68 5.49
N GLU A 58 -1.48 1.65 6.82
CA GLU A 58 -0.28 2.05 7.56
C GLU A 58 0.90 1.13 7.24
N LEU A 59 0.70 -0.19 7.27
CA LEU A 59 1.73 -1.18 6.93
C LEU A 59 2.21 -1.04 5.47
N GLU A 60 1.30 -0.81 4.54
CA GLU A 60 1.64 -0.58 3.13
C GLU A 60 2.47 0.70 2.95
N THR A 61 2.11 1.76 3.68
CA THR A 61 2.85 3.03 3.66
C THR A 61 4.26 2.86 4.21
N GLU A 62 4.41 2.22 5.36
CA GLU A 62 5.72 1.91 5.95
C GLU A 62 6.59 1.07 5.01
N GLN A 63 5.98 0.08 4.34
CA GLN A 63 6.69 -0.77 3.39
C GLN A 63 7.17 0.03 2.16
N LEU A 64 6.34 0.94 1.65
CA LEU A 64 6.72 1.82 0.54
C LEU A 64 7.86 2.77 0.92
N GLU A 65 7.80 3.36 2.11
CA GLU A 65 8.86 4.24 2.62
C GLU A 65 10.19 3.49 2.78
N TYR A 66 10.13 2.29 3.34
CA TYR A 66 11.30 1.43 3.44
C TYR A 66 11.90 1.10 2.08
N ASP A 67 11.06 0.70 1.13
CA ASP A 67 11.49 0.37 -0.22
C ASP A 67 12.13 1.57 -0.93
N GLN A 68 11.54 2.74 -0.82
CA GLN A 68 12.09 3.97 -1.39
C GLN A 68 13.46 4.32 -0.77
N SER A 69 13.60 4.19 0.54
CA SER A 69 14.84 4.42 1.25
C SER A 69 15.95 3.47 0.78
N GLU A 70 15.65 2.18 0.68
CA GLU A 70 16.60 1.16 0.20
C GLU A 70 16.98 1.39 -1.28
N ILE A 71 16.02 1.71 -2.13
CA ILE A 71 16.26 2.02 -3.54
C ILE A 71 17.19 3.23 -3.69
N LEU A 72 16.96 4.30 -2.95
CA LEU A 72 17.84 5.48 -2.96
C LEU A 72 19.25 5.14 -2.49
N LYS A 73 19.38 4.36 -1.44
CA LYS A 73 20.68 3.89 -0.93
C LYS A 73 21.46 3.10 -1.99
N PHE A 74 20.82 2.11 -2.60
CA PHE A 74 21.48 1.31 -3.64
C PHE A 74 21.74 2.11 -4.92
N THR A 75 20.85 3.02 -5.28
CA THR A 75 21.09 3.95 -6.42
C THR A 75 22.34 4.78 -6.18
N SER A 76 22.52 5.32 -5.00
CA SER A 76 23.74 6.05 -4.64
C SER A 76 24.99 5.19 -4.70
N LEU A 77 24.92 3.96 -4.23
CA LEU A 77 26.02 2.99 -4.32
C LEU A 77 26.36 2.63 -5.77
N ILE A 78 25.35 2.49 -6.63
CA ILE A 78 25.52 2.25 -8.06
C ILE A 78 26.22 3.43 -8.72
N ILE A 79 25.77 4.64 -8.45
CA ILE A 79 26.39 5.88 -8.99
C ILE A 79 27.85 5.97 -8.56
N ASN A 80 28.13 5.73 -7.30
CA ASN A 80 29.51 5.76 -6.78
C ASN A 80 30.41 4.68 -7.45
N SER A 81 29.87 3.48 -7.67
CA SER A 81 30.58 2.42 -8.40
C SER A 81 30.90 2.83 -9.84
N ILE A 82 29.95 3.45 -10.52
CA ILE A 82 30.14 3.94 -11.90
C ILE A 82 31.17 5.07 -11.93
N GLU A 83 31.06 6.03 -11.00
CA GLU A 83 32.01 7.14 -10.87
C GLU A 83 33.44 6.66 -10.67
N SER A 84 33.63 5.62 -9.85
CA SER A 84 34.97 5.04 -9.60
C SER A 84 35.63 4.47 -10.86
N LYS A 85 34.87 4.14 -11.87
CA LYS A 85 35.31 3.61 -13.18
C LYS A 85 35.32 4.65 -14.29
N PHE A 86 34.84 5.86 -14.00
CA PHE A 86 34.74 6.94 -14.98
C PHE A 86 36.03 7.72 -15.13
N ASN A 87 36.45 7.91 -16.37
CA ASN A 87 37.64 8.71 -16.70
C ASN A 87 37.25 10.13 -17.02
N LYS A 88 37.65 11.07 -16.17
CA LYS A 88 37.39 12.51 -16.29
C LYS A 88 38.43 13.29 -17.12
N ILE A 89 39.53 12.64 -17.53
CA ILE A 89 40.65 13.33 -18.18
C ILE A 89 40.20 14.01 -19.49
N ASN A 90 40.52 15.28 -19.63
CA ASN A 90 40.17 16.10 -20.78
C ASN A 90 38.70 16.26 -21.08
N LEU A 91 37.86 16.18 -20.06
CA LEU A 91 36.42 16.49 -20.15
C LEU A 91 36.12 17.83 -19.50
N LYS A 92 35.08 18.50 -20.03
CA LYS A 92 34.52 19.71 -19.39
C LYS A 92 33.86 19.35 -18.06
N GLU A 93 33.96 20.23 -17.08
CA GLU A 93 33.22 20.12 -15.84
C GLU A 93 31.75 20.47 -16.01
N GLY A 94 30.91 19.95 -15.14
CA GLY A 94 29.48 20.24 -15.10
C GLY A 94 28.64 19.49 -16.13
N LEU A 95 29.21 18.53 -16.86
CA LEU A 95 28.45 17.69 -17.78
C LEU A 95 27.66 16.63 -17.00
N SER A 96 26.46 16.38 -17.46
CA SER A 96 25.60 15.32 -16.92
C SER A 96 24.86 14.60 -18.04
N CYS A 97 24.60 13.31 -17.84
CA CYS A 97 23.76 12.53 -18.75
C CYS A 97 22.80 11.65 -17.95
N LYS A 98 21.74 11.22 -18.61
CA LYS A 98 20.83 10.22 -18.05
C LYS A 98 21.06 8.89 -18.73
N ILE A 99 21.23 7.85 -17.93
CA ILE A 99 21.55 6.51 -18.39
C ILE A 99 20.44 5.56 -17.93
N LEU A 100 19.92 4.78 -18.87
CA LEU A 100 19.05 3.66 -18.58
C LEU A 100 19.90 2.40 -18.45
N ILE A 101 19.84 1.75 -17.30
CA ILE A 101 20.59 0.53 -17.00
C ILE A 101 19.62 -0.60 -16.75
N ARG A 102 19.83 -1.71 -17.42
CA ARG A 102 19.11 -2.95 -17.20
C ARG A 102 20.03 -4.01 -16.65
N MET A 103 19.61 -4.66 -15.55
CA MET A 103 20.39 -5.63 -14.80
C MET A 103 19.64 -6.94 -14.64
N ILE A 104 20.39 -8.00 -14.44
CA ILE A 104 19.89 -9.29 -13.95
C ILE A 104 20.25 -9.45 -12.46
N GLU A 105 19.72 -10.48 -11.82
CA GLU A 105 20.04 -10.79 -10.41
C GLU A 105 21.54 -10.82 -10.17
N GLY A 106 21.95 -10.24 -9.04
CA GLY A 106 23.36 -10.08 -8.70
C GLY A 106 23.97 -8.78 -9.21
N GLY A 107 23.23 -7.95 -9.97
CA GLY A 107 23.69 -6.65 -10.45
C GLY A 107 24.45 -6.64 -11.77
N THR A 108 24.52 -7.76 -12.45
CA THR A 108 25.18 -7.83 -13.77
C THR A 108 24.41 -7.01 -14.78
N VAL A 109 25.09 -6.03 -15.40
CA VAL A 109 24.53 -5.16 -16.43
C VAL A 109 24.42 -5.90 -17.76
N ILE A 110 23.20 -5.98 -18.29
CA ILE A 110 22.95 -6.58 -19.61
C ILE A 110 22.71 -5.53 -20.70
N GLU A 111 22.30 -4.32 -20.32
CA GLU A 111 22.05 -3.22 -21.24
C GLU A 111 22.29 -1.89 -20.55
N SER A 112 22.92 -0.96 -21.26
CA SER A 112 23.07 0.43 -20.81
C SER A 112 22.92 1.35 -22.01
N ASN A 113 22.05 2.33 -21.92
CA ASN A 113 21.77 3.30 -22.98
C ASN A 113 21.73 4.71 -22.42
N ILE A 114 22.28 5.64 -23.19
CA ILE A 114 22.11 7.07 -22.89
C ILE A 114 20.72 7.50 -23.34
N VAL A 115 19.87 7.90 -22.39
CA VAL A 115 18.52 8.41 -22.66
C VAL A 115 18.50 9.92 -22.85
N GLU A 116 19.43 10.61 -22.22
CA GLU A 116 19.63 12.06 -22.36
C GLU A 116 21.14 12.36 -22.41
N SER A 117 21.59 12.84 -23.55
CA SER A 117 23.00 13.14 -23.76
C SER A 117 23.46 14.33 -22.90
N SER A 118 24.76 14.32 -22.53
CA SER A 118 25.41 15.47 -21.90
C SER A 118 25.68 16.62 -22.89
N GLY A 119 25.55 16.37 -24.20
CA GLY A 119 25.99 17.24 -25.24
C GLY A 119 27.44 17.00 -25.71
N ASP A 120 28.15 16.10 -25.05
CA ASP A 120 29.52 15.67 -25.41
C ASP A 120 29.52 14.14 -25.64
N ALA A 121 29.76 13.75 -26.88
CA ALA A 121 29.78 12.35 -27.28
C ALA A 121 30.87 11.54 -26.55
N THR A 122 32.00 12.17 -26.26
CA THR A 122 33.09 11.53 -25.53
C THR A 122 32.71 11.23 -24.09
N PHE A 123 32.03 12.18 -23.43
CA PHE A 123 31.50 12.00 -22.10
C PHE A 123 30.49 10.83 -22.05
N ASP A 124 29.54 10.85 -22.98
CA ASP A 124 28.49 9.81 -23.04
C ASP A 124 29.07 8.41 -23.25
N GLN A 125 30.04 8.27 -24.17
CA GLN A 125 30.73 6.98 -24.39
C GLN A 125 31.51 6.51 -23.17
N ARG A 126 32.17 7.42 -22.48
CA ARG A 126 32.89 7.07 -21.24
C ARG A 126 31.97 6.70 -20.11
N ALA A 127 30.82 7.36 -20.02
CA ALA A 127 29.78 7.02 -19.05
C ALA A 127 29.24 5.60 -19.29
N GLU A 128 28.89 5.22 -20.51
CA GLU A 128 28.50 3.85 -20.86
C GLU A 128 29.58 2.83 -20.55
N LYS A 129 30.82 3.13 -20.88
CA LYS A 129 31.97 2.27 -20.53
C LYS A 129 32.13 2.09 -19.04
N ALA A 130 31.95 3.15 -18.26
CA ALA A 130 32.03 3.12 -16.81
C ALA A 130 30.96 2.22 -16.22
N VAL A 131 29.74 2.29 -16.73
CA VAL A 131 28.63 1.38 -16.32
C VAL A 131 29.00 -0.09 -16.56
N ARG A 132 29.49 -0.41 -17.73
CA ARG A 132 29.91 -1.80 -18.07
C ARG A 132 31.07 -2.28 -17.22
N ARG A 133 32.03 -1.41 -16.94
CA ARG A 133 33.20 -1.74 -16.09
C ARG A 133 32.84 -1.88 -14.62
N ALA A 134 31.81 -1.17 -14.15
CA ALA A 134 31.31 -1.26 -12.78
C ALA A 134 30.47 -2.52 -12.52
N SER A 135 30.07 -3.23 -13.58
CA SER A 135 29.33 -4.50 -13.45
C SER A 135 30.17 -5.58 -12.74
N PRO A 136 29.64 -6.33 -11.76
CA PRO A 136 28.29 -6.25 -11.24
C PRO A 136 28.08 -5.04 -10.32
N LEU A 137 26.95 -4.36 -10.49
CA LEU A 137 26.57 -3.21 -9.67
C LEU A 137 26.04 -3.66 -8.30
N PRO A 138 26.21 -2.86 -7.25
CA PRO A 138 25.63 -3.15 -5.93
C PRO A 138 24.11 -3.07 -6.00
N VAL A 139 23.47 -4.19 -5.73
CA VAL A 139 22.00 -4.33 -5.75
C VAL A 139 21.51 -5.04 -4.50
N PRO A 140 20.24 -4.85 -4.09
CA PRO A 140 19.69 -5.58 -2.96
C PRO A 140 19.67 -7.08 -3.25
N THR A 141 19.91 -7.90 -2.22
CA THR A 141 19.79 -9.35 -2.29
C THR A 141 18.35 -9.82 -2.25
N GLU A 142 17.46 -8.99 -1.74
CA GLU A 142 16.02 -9.24 -1.68
C GLU A 142 15.40 -9.10 -3.06
N SER A 143 14.84 -10.21 -3.59
CA SER A 143 14.28 -10.25 -4.94
C SER A 143 13.20 -9.22 -5.19
N ARG A 144 12.39 -8.93 -4.17
CA ARG A 144 11.31 -7.93 -4.24
C ARG A 144 11.86 -6.52 -4.52
N LEU A 145 12.90 -6.11 -3.81
CA LEU A 145 13.58 -4.83 -4.02
C LEU A 145 14.36 -4.80 -5.33
N PHE A 146 15.07 -5.89 -5.62
CA PHE A 146 15.80 -6.01 -6.88
C PHE A 146 14.87 -5.87 -8.10
N ASN A 147 13.68 -6.46 -8.08
CA ASN A 147 12.71 -6.34 -9.16
C ASN A 147 12.29 -4.89 -9.45
N LYS A 148 12.28 -4.03 -8.41
CA LYS A 148 12.05 -2.58 -8.56
C LYS A 148 13.25 -1.84 -9.15
N MET A 149 14.45 -2.40 -9.06
CA MET A 149 15.71 -1.83 -9.54
C MET A 149 16.25 -2.49 -10.81
N ARG A 150 15.61 -3.52 -11.33
CA ARG A 150 16.05 -4.27 -12.51
C ARG A 150 16.28 -3.39 -13.73
N MET A 151 15.47 -2.35 -13.89
CA MET A 151 15.61 -1.32 -14.88
C MET A 151 15.58 0.04 -14.18
N ILE A 152 16.68 0.75 -14.19
CA ILE A 152 16.81 2.05 -13.52
C ILE A 152 17.29 3.12 -14.50
N ARG A 153 16.83 4.33 -14.26
CA ARG A 153 17.37 5.55 -14.88
C ARG A 153 18.14 6.33 -13.84
N ILE A 154 19.38 6.63 -14.13
CA ILE A 154 20.21 7.44 -13.25
C ILE A 154 20.62 8.74 -13.97
N THR A 155 20.74 9.79 -13.18
CA THR A 155 21.42 11.03 -13.62
C THR A 155 22.86 10.92 -13.19
N PHE A 156 23.75 10.84 -14.16
CA PHE A 156 25.18 10.73 -13.93
C PHE A 156 25.86 12.08 -14.10
N GLU A 157 26.34 12.61 -13.00
CA GLU A 157 27.02 13.92 -12.92
C GLU A 157 28.24 13.76 -12.02
N PRO A 158 29.34 13.29 -12.58
CA PRO A 158 30.57 13.02 -11.84
C PRO A 158 31.31 14.27 -11.37
#